data_92ae58541d518e2c9463249b03d22b0d
#
_entry.id   92ae58541d518e2c9463249b03d22b0d
#
_cell.length_a   1.000
_cell.length_b   1.000
_cell.length_c   1.000
_cell.angle_alpha   90.00
_cell.angle_beta   90.00
_cell.angle_gamma   90.00
#
_symmetry.space_group_name_H-M   'P 1'
#
loop_
_entity.id
_entity.type
_entity.pdbx_description
1 polymer ?
#
loop_
_entity_poly.entity_id
_entity_poly.type
_entity_poly.pdbx_seq_one_letter_code
_entity_poly.pdbx_strand_id
1 'polypeptide(L)'
;VMKMTSKQNILITGSNGGIGSSISKLLAKDNENLFLLYNKNNDKILELENTYDSVKIIKTDISNSVELNNTLKNIISENSIDVFIHSPAYPIQHSDILKLNWEIFQQQLNLHLKSFFEISKFVVPQMKSNNHGKIISILTSYVVGRPPNLLADYVVAKHALLGMMKCMANELGSSGICVNSISPSMVDTPLTESLPKKLKEIYQSQVPLEKRLAKPIDVANIVQFLCSENANYITGENILVSGGSTMH
;
A
#
# COMPACT_ATOMS: atom_id res chain seq x y z
N VAL A 1 -16.23 -16.92 6.95
CA VAL A 1 -16.38 -15.44 7.03
C VAL A 1 -15.69 -15.03 8.32
N MET A 2 -14.50 -14.40 8.20
CA MET A 2 -13.79 -13.83 9.36
C MET A 2 -14.62 -12.64 9.85
N LYS A 3 -15.26 -12.75 11.02
CA LYS A 3 -15.93 -11.63 11.65
C LYS A 3 -14.91 -10.78 12.35
N MET A 4 -14.71 -9.53 11.92
CA MET A 4 -14.02 -8.54 12.73
C MET A 4 -14.94 -8.16 13.88
N THR A 5 -14.42 -8.16 15.10
CA THR A 5 -15.22 -8.04 16.32
C THR A 5 -15.58 -6.59 16.68
N SER A 6 -14.90 -5.61 16.11
CA SER A 6 -15.18 -4.18 16.21
C SER A 6 -14.88 -3.48 14.90
N LYS A 7 -15.62 -2.41 14.61
CA LYS A 7 -15.43 -1.56 13.44
C LYS A 7 -14.12 -0.78 13.57
N GLN A 8 -13.22 -0.91 12.60
CA GLN A 8 -11.92 -0.24 12.60
C GLN A 8 -11.95 1.04 11.78
N ASN A 9 -11.16 2.02 12.18
CA ASN A 9 -10.88 3.22 11.40
C ASN A 9 -9.63 3.00 10.56
N ILE A 10 -9.79 2.91 9.24
CA ILE A 10 -8.74 2.54 8.30
C ILE A 10 -8.41 3.69 7.37
N LEU A 11 -7.16 4.15 7.40
CA LEU A 11 -6.62 5.15 6.49
C LEU A 11 -5.93 4.47 5.31
N ILE A 12 -6.34 4.77 4.08
CA ILE A 12 -5.78 4.18 2.86
C ILE A 12 -5.25 5.26 1.93
N THR A 13 -3.97 5.24 1.62
CA THR A 13 -3.38 6.09 0.57
C THR A 13 -3.32 5.36 -0.78
N GLY A 14 -3.43 6.10 -1.88
CA GLY A 14 -3.49 5.51 -3.21
C GLY A 14 -4.76 4.68 -3.45
N SER A 15 -5.84 5.02 -2.75
CA SER A 15 -7.09 4.28 -2.69
C SER A 15 -7.80 4.11 -4.04
N ASN A 16 -7.58 5.00 -5.02
CA ASN A 16 -8.12 4.88 -6.37
C ASN A 16 -7.19 4.14 -7.35
N GLY A 17 -5.99 3.71 -6.93
CA GLY A 17 -5.09 2.88 -7.72
C GLY A 17 -5.65 1.49 -7.99
N GLY A 18 -5.02 0.72 -8.89
CA GLY A 18 -5.51 -0.63 -9.21
C GLY A 18 -5.64 -1.53 -7.98
N ILE A 19 -4.59 -1.63 -7.18
CA ILE A 19 -4.58 -2.41 -5.92
C ILE A 19 -5.39 -1.68 -4.85
N GLY A 20 -5.16 -0.38 -4.64
CA GLY A 20 -5.83 0.41 -3.61
C GLY A 20 -7.36 0.39 -3.72
N SER A 21 -7.90 0.48 -4.93
CA SER A 21 -9.36 0.41 -5.14
C SER A 21 -9.93 -0.97 -4.84
N SER A 22 -9.18 -2.04 -5.11
CA SER A 22 -9.59 -3.40 -4.74
C SER A 22 -9.61 -3.60 -3.22
N ILE A 23 -8.61 -3.05 -2.52
CA ILE A 23 -8.55 -3.04 -1.06
C ILE A 23 -9.73 -2.25 -0.49
N SER A 24 -9.96 -1.03 -1.00
CA SER A 24 -11.06 -0.16 -0.54
C SER A 24 -12.42 -0.83 -0.72
N LYS A 25 -12.67 -1.46 -1.88
CA LYS A 25 -13.91 -2.19 -2.17
C LYS A 25 -14.13 -3.39 -1.26
N LEU A 26 -13.05 -4.11 -0.94
CA LEU A 26 -13.14 -5.29 -0.08
C LEU A 26 -13.46 -4.89 1.37
N LEU A 27 -12.73 -3.91 1.92
CA LEU A 27 -12.90 -3.46 3.30
C LEU A 27 -14.22 -2.68 3.52
N ALA A 28 -14.72 -1.97 2.51
CA ALA A 28 -16.04 -1.33 2.58
C ALA A 28 -17.17 -2.34 2.77
N LYS A 29 -17.08 -3.53 2.18
CA LYS A 29 -18.05 -4.62 2.36
C LYS A 29 -18.04 -5.20 3.78
N ASP A 30 -16.92 -5.10 4.49
CA ASP A 30 -16.80 -5.50 5.90
C ASP A 30 -17.36 -4.42 6.84
N ASN A 31 -17.90 -3.33 6.29
CA ASN A 31 -18.50 -2.20 7.02
C ASN A 31 -17.52 -1.45 7.91
N GLU A 32 -16.22 -1.41 7.55
CA GLU A 32 -15.20 -0.64 8.22
C GLU A 32 -15.34 0.88 7.96
N ASN A 33 -14.81 1.71 8.86
CA ASN A 33 -14.71 3.15 8.63
C ASN A 33 -13.49 3.44 7.77
N LEU A 34 -13.69 3.90 6.54
CA LEU A 34 -12.61 4.12 5.60
C LEU A 34 -12.37 5.60 5.31
N PHE A 35 -11.11 6.02 5.45
CA PHE A 35 -10.60 7.31 5.00
C PHE A 35 -9.74 7.08 3.77
N LEU A 36 -10.30 7.31 2.58
CA LEU A 36 -9.71 6.97 1.28
C LEU A 36 -9.01 8.19 0.66
N LEU A 37 -7.68 8.26 0.77
CA LEU A 37 -6.92 9.36 0.17
C LEU A 37 -6.61 9.06 -1.31
N TYR A 38 -6.96 10.01 -2.18
CA TYR A 38 -6.67 9.97 -3.61
C TYR A 38 -6.08 11.30 -4.09
N ASN A 39 -5.33 11.31 -5.21
CA ASN A 39 -4.72 12.53 -5.74
C ASN A 39 -5.57 13.13 -6.89
N LYS A 40 -5.61 12.48 -8.05
CA LYS A 40 -6.19 13.07 -9.29
C LYS A 40 -7.60 12.58 -9.56
N ASN A 41 -7.79 11.28 -9.62
CA ASN A 41 -9.04 10.64 -9.99
C ASN A 41 -9.60 9.82 -8.83
N ASN A 42 -10.91 9.70 -8.74
CA ASN A 42 -11.64 8.93 -7.74
C ASN A 42 -12.70 7.99 -8.36
N ASP A 43 -12.67 7.81 -9.68
CA ASP A 43 -13.65 7.07 -10.49
C ASP A 43 -13.94 5.65 -9.97
N LYS A 44 -12.92 4.98 -9.41
CA LYS A 44 -13.04 3.59 -8.92
C LYS A 44 -13.58 3.49 -7.51
N ILE A 45 -13.56 4.57 -6.73
CA ILE A 45 -13.96 4.59 -5.32
C ILE A 45 -15.16 5.50 -5.04
N LEU A 46 -15.55 6.36 -5.99
CA LEU A 46 -16.66 7.30 -5.80
C LEU A 46 -17.97 6.62 -5.42
N GLU A 47 -18.27 5.47 -6.04
CA GLU A 47 -19.46 4.69 -5.73
C GLU A 47 -19.47 4.19 -4.27
N LEU A 48 -18.29 3.97 -3.66
CA LEU A 48 -18.21 3.49 -2.28
C LEU A 48 -18.75 4.51 -1.28
N GLU A 49 -18.42 5.79 -1.45
CA GLU A 49 -18.93 6.87 -0.58
C GLU A 49 -20.45 7.04 -0.70
N ASN A 50 -21.01 6.80 -1.90
CA ASN A 50 -22.44 6.84 -2.12
C ASN A 50 -23.18 5.60 -1.59
N THR A 51 -22.46 4.48 -1.40
CA THR A 51 -23.06 3.19 -0.99
C THR A 51 -22.92 2.92 0.50
N TYR A 52 -21.84 3.42 1.12
CA TYR A 52 -21.49 3.12 2.50
C TYR A 52 -21.25 4.40 3.30
N ASP A 53 -22.09 4.71 4.26
CA ASP A 53 -21.96 5.89 5.15
C ASP A 53 -20.64 5.92 5.93
N SER A 54 -19.98 4.75 6.03
CA SER A 54 -18.70 4.57 6.71
C SER A 54 -17.49 4.91 5.85
N VAL A 55 -17.67 5.30 4.59
CA VAL A 55 -16.59 5.62 3.65
C VAL A 55 -16.52 7.11 3.41
N LYS A 56 -15.34 7.70 3.59
CA LYS A 56 -15.04 9.10 3.26
C LYS A 56 -13.91 9.14 2.24
N ILE A 57 -14.12 9.76 1.09
CA ILE A 57 -13.08 9.97 0.08
C ILE A 57 -12.52 11.39 0.19
N ILE A 58 -11.20 11.50 0.23
CA ILE A 58 -10.51 12.77 0.52
C ILE A 58 -9.43 13.00 -0.52
N LYS A 59 -9.56 14.11 -1.27
CA LYS A 59 -8.54 14.49 -2.24
C LYS A 59 -7.32 15.04 -1.51
N THR A 60 -6.15 14.46 -1.77
CA THR A 60 -4.88 14.84 -1.12
C THR A 60 -3.69 14.40 -1.95
N ASP A 61 -2.82 15.33 -2.31
CA ASP A 61 -1.50 14.98 -2.81
C ASP A 61 -0.57 14.63 -1.65
N ILE A 62 -0.37 13.34 -1.41
CA ILE A 62 0.47 12.88 -0.30
C ILE A 62 1.97 13.19 -0.48
N SER A 63 2.41 13.60 -1.67
CA SER A 63 3.79 14.06 -1.91
C SER A 63 4.00 15.52 -1.49
N ASN A 64 2.91 16.28 -1.30
CA ASN A 64 2.90 17.64 -0.78
C ASN A 64 2.69 17.62 0.74
N SER A 65 3.76 17.84 1.51
CA SER A 65 3.72 17.78 2.97
C SER A 65 2.72 18.77 3.61
N VAL A 66 2.50 19.93 3.04
CA VAL A 66 1.59 20.94 3.60
C VAL A 66 0.14 20.46 3.46
N GLU A 67 -0.23 20.00 2.27
CA GLU A 67 -1.56 19.48 1.99
C GLU A 67 -1.84 18.21 2.82
N LEU A 68 -0.88 17.27 2.84
CA LEU A 68 -0.97 16.04 3.61
C LEU A 68 -1.17 16.32 5.10
N ASN A 69 -0.35 17.21 5.69
CA ASN A 69 -0.42 17.51 7.11
C ASN A 69 -1.77 18.15 7.50
N ASN A 70 -2.32 19.03 6.65
CA ASN A 70 -3.63 19.62 6.88
C ASN A 70 -4.75 18.56 6.83
N THR A 71 -4.70 17.68 5.84
CA THR A 71 -5.65 16.57 5.71
C THR A 71 -5.58 15.64 6.94
N LEU A 72 -4.38 15.26 7.37
CA LEU A 72 -4.20 14.36 8.51
C LEU A 72 -4.67 14.99 9.82
N LYS A 73 -4.38 16.28 10.05
CA LYS A 73 -4.90 17.00 11.23
C LYS A 73 -6.42 16.95 11.29
N ASN A 74 -7.11 17.18 10.18
CA ASN A 74 -8.57 17.14 10.13
C ASN A 74 -9.13 15.74 10.40
N ILE A 75 -8.49 14.67 9.86
CA ILE A 75 -8.94 13.30 10.11
C ILE A 75 -8.74 12.92 11.58
N ILE A 76 -7.56 13.21 12.14
CA ILE A 76 -7.16 12.76 13.48
C ILE A 76 -7.80 13.57 14.59
N SER A 77 -8.24 14.81 14.34
CA SER A 77 -8.96 15.61 15.36
C SER A 77 -10.27 14.96 15.80
N GLU A 78 -10.89 14.15 14.95
CA GLU A 78 -12.18 13.52 15.22
C GLU A 78 -12.10 11.99 15.30
N ASN A 79 -11.00 11.39 14.83
CA ASN A 79 -10.90 9.94 14.67
C ASN A 79 -9.54 9.42 15.14
N SER A 80 -9.53 8.26 15.82
CA SER A 80 -8.35 7.45 16.03
C SER A 80 -8.18 6.48 14.87
N ILE A 81 -6.99 6.36 14.30
CA ILE A 81 -6.72 5.43 13.19
C ILE A 81 -6.16 4.12 13.73
N ASP A 82 -6.87 3.02 13.50
CA ASP A 82 -6.48 1.67 13.93
C ASP A 82 -5.59 0.97 12.90
N VAL A 83 -5.83 1.24 11.61
CA VAL A 83 -5.09 0.64 10.50
C VAL A 83 -4.64 1.70 9.50
N PHE A 84 -3.36 1.67 9.14
CA PHE A 84 -2.82 2.47 8.04
C PHE A 84 -2.35 1.59 6.90
N ILE A 85 -2.92 1.79 5.70
CA ILE A 85 -2.57 1.08 4.47
C ILE A 85 -1.95 2.04 3.46
N HIS A 86 -0.69 1.78 3.10
CA HIS A 86 0.05 2.62 2.16
C HIS A 86 0.19 1.93 0.80
N SER A 87 -0.58 2.39 -0.19
CA SER A 87 -0.64 1.80 -1.54
C SER A 87 -0.50 2.81 -2.68
N PRO A 88 0.31 3.88 -2.56
CA PRO A 88 0.47 4.81 -3.68
C PRO A 88 1.31 4.21 -4.79
N ALA A 89 1.10 4.72 -6.01
CA ALA A 89 1.92 4.42 -7.16
C ALA A 89 2.02 5.65 -8.08
N TYR A 90 3.20 5.87 -8.64
CA TYR A 90 3.42 6.73 -9.80
C TYR A 90 3.44 5.89 -11.07
N PRO A 91 3.12 6.48 -12.23
CA PRO A 91 3.46 5.87 -13.51
C PRO A 91 4.96 5.56 -13.55
N ILE A 92 5.29 4.32 -13.88
CA ILE A 92 6.68 3.88 -13.92
C ILE A 92 7.32 4.39 -15.21
N GLN A 93 8.42 5.14 -15.08
CA GLN A 93 9.24 5.56 -16.20
C GLN A 93 10.42 4.60 -16.35
N HIS A 94 10.48 3.90 -17.48
CA HIS A 94 11.61 3.04 -17.78
C HIS A 94 12.80 3.89 -18.26
N SER A 95 13.84 4.04 -17.44
CA SER A 95 15.02 4.84 -17.78
C SER A 95 16.32 4.15 -17.39
N ASP A 96 17.31 4.26 -18.27
CA ASP A 96 18.68 3.84 -17.96
C ASP A 96 19.21 4.63 -16.76
N ILE A 97 19.97 3.95 -15.89
CA ILE A 97 20.47 4.54 -14.64
C ILE A 97 21.35 5.78 -14.89
N LEU A 98 22.08 5.81 -16.02
CA LEU A 98 22.92 6.96 -16.39
C LEU A 98 22.11 8.15 -16.95
N LYS A 99 20.84 7.94 -17.30
CA LYS A 99 19.91 8.95 -17.79
C LYS A 99 18.94 9.43 -16.72
N LEU A 100 18.89 8.78 -15.55
CA LEU A 100 18.11 9.24 -14.42
C LEU A 100 18.73 10.48 -13.82
N ASN A 101 17.91 11.51 -13.58
CA ASN A 101 18.30 12.63 -12.74
C ASN A 101 17.82 12.44 -11.29
N TRP A 102 18.39 13.20 -10.36
CA TRP A 102 18.08 13.09 -8.95
C TRP A 102 16.62 13.45 -8.64
N GLU A 103 16.02 14.36 -9.40
CA GLU A 103 14.63 14.79 -9.24
C GLU A 103 13.66 13.63 -9.43
N ILE A 104 13.90 12.71 -10.37
CA ILE A 104 13.10 11.51 -10.59
C ILE A 104 13.20 10.57 -9.38
N PHE A 105 14.43 10.34 -8.88
CA PHE A 105 14.62 9.57 -7.64
C PHE A 105 13.88 10.22 -6.47
N GLN A 106 13.99 11.54 -6.33
CA GLN A 106 13.38 12.28 -5.24
C GLN A 106 11.85 12.20 -5.29
N GLN A 107 11.24 12.20 -6.47
CA GLN A 107 9.80 12.02 -6.64
C GLN A 107 9.33 10.66 -6.12
N GLN A 108 10.05 9.58 -6.46
CA GLN A 108 9.73 8.24 -5.96
C GLN A 108 9.91 8.14 -4.44
N LEU A 109 11.01 8.70 -3.91
CA LEU A 109 11.24 8.75 -2.47
C LEU A 109 10.19 9.59 -1.74
N ASN A 110 9.79 10.72 -2.29
CA ASN A 110 8.76 11.57 -1.69
C ASN A 110 7.41 10.86 -1.64
N LEU A 111 7.03 10.17 -2.72
CA LEU A 111 5.77 9.47 -2.76
C LEU A 111 5.75 8.23 -1.85
N HIS A 112 6.79 7.41 -1.89
CA HIS A 112 6.78 6.11 -1.21
C HIS A 112 7.29 6.16 0.22
N LEU A 113 8.41 6.86 0.46
CA LEU A 113 9.06 6.85 1.76
C LEU A 113 8.67 8.05 2.63
N LYS A 114 8.82 9.28 2.09
CA LYS A 114 8.56 10.50 2.86
C LYS A 114 7.11 10.60 3.28
N SER A 115 6.15 10.38 2.37
CA SER A 115 4.72 10.42 2.71
C SER A 115 4.35 9.36 3.74
N PHE A 116 4.88 8.14 3.61
CA PHE A 116 4.70 7.08 4.60
C PHE A 116 5.20 7.49 5.99
N PHE A 117 6.42 8.05 6.05
CA PHE A 117 7.01 8.54 7.29
C PHE A 117 6.18 9.66 7.92
N GLU A 118 5.77 10.65 7.12
CA GLU A 118 4.94 11.76 7.59
C GLU A 118 3.59 11.27 8.15
N ILE A 119 2.90 10.38 7.45
CA ILE A 119 1.62 9.80 7.93
C ILE A 119 1.84 9.02 9.22
N SER A 120 2.90 8.22 9.29
CA SER A 120 3.22 7.42 10.48
C SER A 120 3.39 8.29 11.73
N LYS A 121 3.95 9.49 11.60
CA LYS A 121 4.09 10.45 12.72
C LYS A 121 2.74 10.92 13.28
N PHE A 122 1.68 10.88 12.49
CA PHE A 122 0.34 11.21 12.94
C PHE A 122 -0.40 10.01 13.54
N VAL A 123 -0.33 8.84 12.92
CA VAL A 123 -1.13 7.68 13.34
C VAL A 123 -0.48 6.89 14.49
N VAL A 124 0.85 6.78 14.52
CA VAL A 124 1.56 5.98 15.53
C VAL A 124 1.35 6.47 16.96
N PRO A 125 1.33 7.77 17.29
CA PRO A 125 1.07 8.22 18.66
C PRO A 125 -0.26 7.71 19.22
N GLN A 126 -1.33 7.73 18.43
CA GLN A 126 -2.65 7.23 18.83
C GLN A 126 -2.63 5.68 18.95
N MET A 127 -2.03 4.97 18.01
CA MET A 127 -1.86 3.51 18.09
C MET A 127 -1.09 3.10 19.34
N LYS A 128 -0.03 3.83 19.72
CA LYS A 128 0.70 3.60 20.98
C LYS A 128 -0.17 3.82 22.22
N SER A 129 -0.95 4.89 22.23
CA SER A 129 -1.86 5.18 23.35
C SER A 129 -2.92 4.09 23.52
N ASN A 130 -3.38 3.51 22.43
CA ASN A 130 -4.37 2.44 22.40
C ASN A 130 -3.76 1.04 22.59
N ASN A 131 -2.41 0.95 22.63
CA ASN A 131 -1.65 -0.30 22.63
C ASN A 131 -2.12 -1.29 21.55
N HIS A 132 -2.50 -0.74 20.38
CA HIS A 132 -3.04 -1.47 19.23
C HIS A 132 -2.85 -0.67 17.97
N GLY A 133 -2.47 -1.33 16.88
CA GLY A 133 -2.40 -0.71 15.56
C GLY A 133 -1.85 -1.64 14.50
N LYS A 134 -2.18 -1.37 13.25
CA LYS A 134 -1.67 -2.12 12.11
C LYS A 134 -1.21 -1.18 11.00
N ILE A 135 0.00 -1.38 10.52
CA ILE A 135 0.59 -0.61 9.43
C ILE A 135 0.96 -1.58 8.31
N ILE A 136 0.39 -1.37 7.13
CA ILE A 136 0.56 -2.26 5.98
C ILE A 136 1.00 -1.42 4.78
N SER A 137 2.08 -1.83 4.10
CA SER A 137 2.52 -1.16 2.87
C SER A 137 2.61 -2.10 1.68
N ILE A 138 2.18 -1.61 0.52
CA ILE A 138 2.33 -2.33 -0.75
C ILE A 138 3.69 -1.98 -1.36
N LEU A 139 4.54 -2.98 -1.43
CA LEU A 139 5.87 -2.92 -2.04
C LEU A 139 5.87 -3.51 -3.46
N THR A 140 6.86 -4.33 -3.75
CA THR A 140 7.03 -5.07 -5.02
C THR A 140 7.88 -6.32 -4.78
N SER A 141 7.66 -7.40 -5.51
CA SER A 141 8.51 -8.58 -5.46
C SER A 141 9.99 -8.31 -5.82
N TYR A 142 10.26 -7.17 -6.46
CA TYR A 142 11.63 -6.74 -6.79
C TYR A 142 12.49 -6.37 -5.57
N VAL A 143 11.88 -6.20 -4.38
CA VAL A 143 12.66 -6.03 -3.12
C VAL A 143 13.18 -7.36 -2.56
N VAL A 144 12.79 -8.49 -3.15
CA VAL A 144 13.26 -9.84 -2.77
C VAL A 144 14.04 -10.47 -3.90
N GLY A 145 13.48 -10.47 -5.11
CA GLY A 145 14.09 -11.08 -6.28
C GLY A 145 15.04 -10.15 -7.04
N ARG A 146 15.48 -10.60 -8.19
CA ARG A 146 16.32 -9.78 -9.09
C ARG A 146 15.51 -8.61 -9.62
N PRO A 147 15.97 -7.35 -9.43
CA PRO A 147 15.28 -6.19 -9.99
C PRO A 147 15.39 -6.18 -11.52
N PRO A 148 14.35 -5.73 -12.22
CA PRO A 148 14.43 -5.57 -13.66
C PRO A 148 15.29 -4.37 -14.03
N ASN A 149 15.76 -4.34 -15.28
CA ASN A 149 16.45 -3.18 -15.83
C ASN A 149 15.52 -1.96 -15.91
N LEU A 150 16.08 -0.76 -15.90
CA LEU A 150 15.41 0.52 -16.14
C LEU A 150 14.39 0.95 -15.07
N LEU A 151 14.43 0.41 -13.86
CA LEU A 151 13.53 0.72 -12.75
C LEU A 151 14.27 1.09 -11.45
N ALA A 152 15.48 1.64 -11.54
CA ALA A 152 16.32 1.87 -10.39
C ALA A 152 15.68 2.82 -9.36
N ASP A 153 15.07 3.93 -9.80
CA ASP A 153 14.39 4.91 -8.95
C ASP A 153 13.24 4.28 -8.13
N TYR A 154 12.39 3.51 -8.80
CA TYR A 154 11.27 2.81 -8.18
C TYR A 154 11.73 1.74 -7.19
N VAL A 155 12.67 0.88 -7.61
CA VAL A 155 13.15 -0.24 -6.80
C VAL A 155 13.88 0.26 -5.56
N VAL A 156 14.71 1.29 -5.69
CA VAL A 156 15.41 1.93 -4.55
C VAL A 156 14.41 2.50 -3.55
N ALA A 157 13.39 3.21 -4.02
CA ALA A 157 12.37 3.77 -3.13
C ALA A 157 11.60 2.67 -2.37
N LYS A 158 11.28 1.54 -3.03
CA LYS A 158 10.60 0.41 -2.39
C LYS A 158 11.51 -0.33 -1.40
N HIS A 159 12.81 -0.45 -1.66
CA HIS A 159 13.78 -0.98 -0.68
C HIS A 159 13.92 -0.06 0.54
N ALA A 160 14.00 1.24 0.33
CA ALA A 160 14.05 2.20 1.43
C ALA A 160 12.81 2.10 2.32
N LEU A 161 11.62 1.95 1.71
CA LEU A 161 10.38 1.73 2.45
C LEU A 161 10.38 0.40 3.21
N LEU A 162 10.89 -0.70 2.61
CA LEU A 162 11.04 -1.99 3.30
C LEU A 162 11.94 -1.87 4.54
N GLY A 163 13.06 -1.14 4.41
CA GLY A 163 13.94 -0.85 5.54
C GLY A 163 13.22 -0.11 6.67
N MET A 164 12.46 0.94 6.33
CA MET A 164 11.64 1.70 7.28
C MET A 164 10.61 0.79 7.98
N MET A 165 9.90 -0.06 7.23
CA MET A 165 8.91 -0.99 7.77
C MET A 165 9.52 -1.93 8.82
N LYS A 166 10.71 -2.48 8.54
CA LYS A 166 11.43 -3.37 9.48
C LYS A 166 11.86 -2.64 10.75
N CYS A 167 12.40 -1.42 10.63
CA CYS A 167 12.73 -0.59 11.79
C CYS A 167 11.50 -0.33 12.65
N MET A 168 10.40 0.08 12.03
CA MET A 168 9.14 0.35 12.75
C MET A 168 8.56 -0.91 13.40
N ALA A 169 8.62 -2.07 12.74
CA ALA A 169 8.17 -3.33 13.32
C ALA A 169 8.90 -3.65 14.62
N ASN A 170 10.22 -3.48 14.64
CA ASN A 170 11.04 -3.69 15.82
C ASN A 170 10.76 -2.66 16.93
N GLU A 171 10.64 -1.37 16.58
CA GLU A 171 10.45 -0.31 17.57
C GLU A 171 9.04 -0.26 18.15
N LEU A 172 8.02 -0.66 17.39
CA LEU A 172 6.62 -0.49 17.76
C LEU A 172 5.96 -1.76 18.28
N GLY A 173 6.63 -2.92 18.16
CA GLY A 173 6.08 -4.21 18.58
C GLY A 173 5.71 -4.25 20.06
N SER A 174 6.53 -3.64 20.94
CA SER A 174 6.23 -3.54 22.37
C SER A 174 4.99 -2.70 22.70
N SER A 175 4.51 -1.90 21.76
CA SER A 175 3.28 -1.12 21.88
C SER A 175 2.07 -1.79 21.20
N GLY A 176 2.13 -3.10 20.90
CA GLY A 176 1.04 -3.84 20.28
C GLY A 176 0.77 -3.46 18.82
N ILE A 177 1.71 -2.83 18.14
CA ILE A 177 1.56 -2.38 16.74
C ILE A 177 2.25 -3.36 15.80
N CYS A 178 1.49 -3.93 14.86
CA CYS A 178 2.00 -4.81 13.81
C CYS A 178 2.32 -4.00 12.55
N VAL A 179 3.53 -4.18 12.01
CA VAL A 179 4.00 -3.47 10.81
C VAL A 179 4.44 -4.49 9.77
N ASN A 180 3.70 -4.62 8.68
CA ASN A 180 3.95 -5.62 7.64
C ASN A 180 3.89 -5.01 6.24
N SER A 181 4.54 -5.67 5.30
CA SER A 181 4.52 -5.31 3.89
C SER A 181 4.04 -6.46 3.01
N ILE A 182 3.48 -6.11 1.86
CA ILE A 182 3.07 -7.06 0.83
C ILE A 182 3.83 -6.71 -0.43
N SER A 183 4.47 -7.70 -1.03
CA SER A 183 5.27 -7.58 -2.24
C SER A 183 4.63 -8.35 -3.39
N PRO A 184 3.69 -7.72 -4.12
CA PRO A 184 3.12 -8.35 -5.30
C PRO A 184 4.14 -8.40 -6.44
N SER A 185 3.98 -9.40 -7.29
CA SER A 185 4.58 -9.46 -8.60
C SER A 185 3.85 -8.54 -9.59
N MET A 186 3.95 -8.77 -10.89
CA MET A 186 3.19 -8.00 -11.87
C MET A 186 1.69 -8.21 -11.68
N VAL A 187 0.99 -7.14 -11.31
CA VAL A 187 -0.47 -7.12 -11.09
C VAL A 187 -1.17 -6.51 -12.29
N ASP A 188 -2.27 -7.10 -12.73
CA ASP A 188 -3.10 -6.59 -13.83
C ASP A 188 -3.85 -5.32 -13.37
N THR A 189 -3.28 -4.18 -13.68
CA THR A 189 -3.73 -2.85 -13.25
C THR A 189 -3.42 -1.82 -14.33
N PRO A 190 -4.01 -0.60 -14.28
CA PRO A 190 -3.64 0.49 -15.17
C PRO A 190 -2.14 0.82 -15.17
N LEU A 191 -1.43 0.58 -14.08
CA LEU A 191 0.02 0.78 -13.99
C LEU A 191 0.79 -0.11 -14.98
N THR A 192 0.29 -1.30 -15.25
CA THR A 192 0.91 -2.29 -16.15
C THR A 192 0.23 -2.34 -17.51
N GLU A 193 -0.84 -1.57 -17.73
CA GLU A 193 -1.64 -1.60 -18.97
C GLU A 193 -0.81 -1.20 -20.19
N SER A 194 0.05 -0.20 -20.05
CA SER A 194 0.92 0.30 -21.12
C SER A 194 2.06 -0.67 -21.53
N LEU A 195 2.28 -1.74 -20.78
CA LEU A 195 3.33 -2.72 -21.11
C LEU A 195 2.96 -3.50 -22.37
N PRO A 196 3.93 -3.79 -23.26
CA PRO A 196 3.70 -4.60 -24.46
C PRO A 196 3.08 -5.96 -24.12
N LYS A 197 2.07 -6.37 -24.89
CA LYS A 197 1.38 -7.65 -24.71
C LYS A 197 2.35 -8.84 -24.63
N LYS A 198 3.34 -8.87 -25.53
CA LYS A 198 4.37 -9.91 -25.56
C LYS A 198 5.17 -9.99 -24.24
N LEU A 199 5.45 -8.85 -23.62
CA LEU A 199 6.15 -8.81 -22.33
C LEU A 199 5.29 -9.42 -21.22
N LYS A 200 3.99 -9.10 -21.20
CA LYS A 200 3.03 -9.70 -20.27
C LYS A 200 2.93 -11.22 -20.45
N GLU A 201 2.84 -11.69 -21.70
CA GLU A 201 2.79 -13.13 -22.03
C GLU A 201 4.06 -13.88 -21.57
N ILE A 202 5.24 -13.31 -21.81
CA ILE A 202 6.51 -13.87 -21.34
C ILE A 202 6.52 -13.96 -19.82
N TYR A 203 6.10 -12.89 -19.15
CA TYR A 203 6.03 -12.88 -17.68
C TYR A 203 5.05 -13.94 -17.16
N GLN A 204 3.84 -14.02 -17.71
CA GLN A 204 2.83 -15.01 -17.34
C GLN A 204 3.34 -16.44 -17.50
N SER A 205 4.06 -16.75 -18.60
CA SER A 205 4.61 -18.08 -18.82
C SER A 205 5.61 -18.53 -17.74
N GLN A 206 6.23 -17.58 -17.04
CA GLN A 206 7.19 -17.82 -15.95
C GLN A 206 6.50 -17.93 -14.58
N VAL A 207 5.23 -17.58 -14.45
CA VAL A 207 4.49 -17.73 -13.18
C VAL A 207 4.07 -19.19 -13.01
N PRO A 208 4.56 -19.91 -11.97
CA PRO A 208 4.19 -21.30 -11.75
C PRO A 208 2.68 -21.51 -11.56
N LEU A 209 2.06 -20.67 -10.71
CA LEU A 209 0.64 -20.81 -10.38
C LEU A 209 -0.23 -20.18 -11.48
N GLU A 210 -1.07 -21.00 -12.13
CA GLU A 210 -2.08 -20.60 -13.13
C GLU A 210 -1.55 -19.81 -14.35
N LYS A 211 -0.24 -19.59 -14.47
CA LYS A 211 0.40 -18.83 -15.58
C LYS A 211 -0.32 -17.53 -15.93
N ARG A 212 -0.67 -16.75 -14.92
CA ARG A 212 -1.37 -15.47 -15.05
C ARG A 212 -0.65 -14.35 -14.29
N LEU A 213 -1.01 -13.12 -14.60
CA LEU A 213 -0.68 -11.97 -13.74
C LEU A 213 -1.47 -12.09 -12.43
N ALA A 214 -0.93 -11.52 -11.36
CA ALA A 214 -1.70 -11.34 -10.15
C ALA A 214 -2.88 -10.39 -10.42
N LYS A 215 -4.01 -10.65 -9.79
CA LYS A 215 -5.16 -9.73 -9.81
C LYS A 215 -5.11 -8.82 -8.58
N PRO A 216 -5.65 -7.60 -8.64
CA PRO A 216 -5.72 -6.72 -7.48
C PRO A 216 -6.33 -7.37 -6.24
N ILE A 217 -7.32 -8.26 -6.44
CA ILE A 217 -7.97 -8.99 -5.34
C ILE A 217 -7.03 -10.00 -4.65
N ASP A 218 -6.05 -10.58 -5.36
CA ASP A 218 -5.07 -11.49 -4.75
C ASP A 218 -4.26 -10.74 -3.67
N VAL A 219 -3.97 -9.46 -3.90
CA VAL A 219 -3.28 -8.58 -2.93
C VAL A 219 -4.23 -8.12 -1.83
N ALA A 220 -5.45 -7.72 -2.20
CA ALA A 220 -6.45 -7.19 -1.26
C ALA A 220 -6.84 -8.22 -0.19
N ASN A 221 -6.94 -9.50 -0.54
CA ASN A 221 -7.24 -10.58 0.41
C ASN A 221 -6.16 -10.70 1.51
N ILE A 222 -4.88 -10.53 1.16
CA ILE A 222 -3.79 -10.54 2.16
C ILE A 222 -3.84 -9.29 3.03
N VAL A 223 -4.16 -8.12 2.45
CA VAL A 223 -4.36 -6.89 3.23
C VAL A 223 -5.50 -7.08 4.24
N GLN A 224 -6.65 -7.60 3.82
CA GLN A 224 -7.79 -7.87 4.70
C GLN A 224 -7.41 -8.83 5.85
N PHE A 225 -6.66 -9.90 5.54
CA PHE A 225 -6.15 -10.80 6.57
C PHE A 225 -5.24 -10.07 7.56
N LEU A 226 -4.30 -9.25 7.09
CA LEU A 226 -3.39 -8.50 7.96
C LEU A 226 -4.10 -7.42 8.79
N CYS A 227 -5.25 -6.90 8.35
CA CYS A 227 -6.10 -6.01 9.14
C CYS A 227 -6.82 -6.74 10.28
N SER A 228 -7.05 -8.04 10.16
CA SER A 228 -7.83 -8.82 11.12
C SER A 228 -7.04 -9.17 12.39
N GLU A 229 -7.75 -9.55 13.46
CA GLU A 229 -7.15 -10.05 14.71
C GLU A 229 -6.34 -11.33 14.53
N ASN A 230 -6.63 -12.12 13.49
CA ASN A 230 -5.88 -13.34 13.18
C ASN A 230 -4.42 -13.10 12.81
N ALA A 231 -4.05 -11.86 12.49
CA ALA A 231 -2.70 -11.44 12.17
C ALA A 231 -1.99 -10.70 13.33
N ASN A 232 -2.50 -10.74 14.56
CA ASN A 232 -1.95 -9.99 15.70
C ASN A 232 -0.56 -10.47 16.16
N TYR A 233 -0.10 -11.63 15.70
CA TYR A 233 1.25 -12.14 15.99
C TYR A 233 2.17 -12.15 14.76
N ILE A 234 1.82 -11.34 13.74
CA ILE A 234 2.61 -11.18 12.51
C ILE A 234 3.10 -9.73 12.46
N THR A 235 4.41 -9.52 12.56
CA THR A 235 5.05 -8.21 12.42
C THR A 235 6.45 -8.35 11.82
N GLY A 236 6.88 -7.35 11.04
CA GLY A 236 8.19 -7.34 10.35
C GLY A 236 8.22 -8.15 9.05
N GLU A 237 7.11 -8.76 8.66
CA GLU A 237 7.05 -9.64 7.49
C GLU A 237 6.87 -8.88 6.17
N ASN A 238 7.45 -9.46 5.12
CA ASN A 238 7.25 -9.04 3.74
C ASN A 238 6.63 -10.19 2.94
N ILE A 239 5.33 -10.20 2.79
CA ILE A 239 4.57 -11.31 2.19
C ILE A 239 4.60 -11.19 0.67
N LEU A 240 5.17 -12.19 0.00
CA LEU A 240 5.15 -12.29 -1.46
C LEU A 240 3.77 -12.74 -1.97
N VAL A 241 3.21 -11.98 -2.93
CA VAL A 241 2.01 -12.34 -3.68
C VAL A 241 2.40 -12.44 -5.15
N SER A 242 3.07 -13.53 -5.50
CA SER A 242 3.78 -13.67 -6.78
C SER A 242 3.37 -14.88 -7.63
N GLY A 243 2.49 -15.73 -7.13
CA GLY A 243 2.18 -16.99 -7.80
C GLY A 243 3.40 -17.91 -7.98
N GLY A 244 4.44 -17.73 -7.15
CA GLY A 244 5.69 -18.47 -7.23
C GLY A 244 6.73 -17.93 -8.23
N SER A 245 6.47 -16.79 -8.90
CA SER A 245 7.46 -16.16 -9.80
C SER A 245 8.68 -15.58 -9.08
N THR A 246 8.55 -15.34 -7.79
CA THR A 246 9.63 -14.93 -6.87
C THR A 246 9.49 -15.71 -5.59
N MET A 247 10.61 -16.23 -5.08
CA MET A 247 10.71 -16.97 -3.81
C MET A 247 11.84 -16.37 -2.97
N HIS A 248 11.78 -16.54 -1.63
CA HIS A 248 12.85 -16.16 -0.72
C HIS A 248 14.06 -17.06 -0.86
#